data_a70524dceec1927ecc2461d006408fc4
#
_entry.id   a70524dceec1927ecc2461d006408fc4
#
_cell.length_a   1.000
_cell.length_b   1.000
_cell.length_c   1.000
_cell.angle_alpha   90.00
_cell.angle_beta   90.00
_cell.angle_gamma   90.00
#
_symmetry.space_group_name_H-M   'P 1'
#
loop_
_entity.id
_entity.type
_entity.pdbx_description
1 polymer ?
#
loop_
_entity_poly.entity_id
_entity_poly.type
_entity_poly.pdbx_seq_one_letter_code
_entity_poly.pdbx_strand_id
1 'polypeptide(L)'
;MKELVAKLRDAKFYIEHFLHIRTKDQKIVKLTMKPAQQRLYDIIQRERAAGKPVRIVILKARQLGFSTVIEALFFHDTVTRQLVETLIIAHSSDATTKLFRMNKLFFDMLPKSLRPMRKRKRRIRDCAVPYAV
;
A
#
# COMPACT_ATOMS: atom_id res chain seq x y z
N MET A 1 18.73 18.40 1.95
CA MET A 1 17.38 18.19 2.53
C MET A 1 16.26 18.15 1.48
N LYS A 2 16.17 19.13 0.56
CA LYS A 2 15.14 19.15 -0.51
C LYS A 2 15.17 17.92 -1.43
N GLU A 3 16.34 17.43 -1.80
CA GLU A 3 16.52 16.26 -2.66
C GLU A 3 16.02 14.97 -1.99
N LEU A 4 16.28 14.77 -0.71
CA LEU A 4 15.77 13.62 0.04
C LEU A 4 14.24 13.62 0.12
N VAL A 5 13.65 14.78 0.34
CA VAL A 5 12.17 14.92 0.35
C VAL A 5 11.59 14.60 -1.01
N ALA A 6 12.22 15.02 -2.10
CA ALA A 6 11.79 14.70 -3.46
C ALA A 6 11.83 13.18 -3.72
N LYS A 7 12.92 12.51 -3.31
CA LYS A 7 13.05 11.04 -3.40
C LYS A 7 12.01 10.30 -2.56
N LEU A 8 11.68 10.79 -1.37
CA LEU A 8 10.64 10.20 -0.53
C LEU A 8 9.22 10.37 -1.10
N ARG A 9 9.00 11.39 -1.92
CA ARG A 9 7.73 11.61 -2.63
C ARG A 9 7.58 10.70 -3.86
N ASP A 10 8.67 10.19 -4.41
CA ASP A 10 8.62 9.17 -5.46
C ASP A 10 8.17 7.83 -4.86
N ALA A 11 6.95 7.43 -5.22
CA ALA A 11 6.34 6.22 -4.67
C ALA A 11 7.13 4.96 -5.02
N LYS A 12 7.70 4.87 -6.24
CA LYS A 12 8.51 3.72 -6.64
C LYS A 12 9.77 3.62 -5.81
N PHE A 13 10.51 4.72 -5.70
CA PHE A 13 11.72 4.78 -4.86
C PHE A 13 11.38 4.40 -3.42
N TYR A 14 10.31 4.97 -2.85
CA TYR A 14 9.91 4.69 -1.49
C TYR A 14 9.57 3.21 -1.26
N ILE A 15 8.78 2.64 -2.16
CA ILE A 15 8.34 1.23 -2.08
C ILE A 15 9.52 0.29 -2.14
N GLU A 16 10.41 0.45 -3.14
CA GLU A 16 11.52 -0.48 -3.36
C GLU A 16 12.65 -0.35 -2.34
N HIS A 17 12.81 0.82 -1.70
CA HIS A 17 13.87 1.03 -0.72
C HIS A 17 13.46 0.76 0.72
N PHE A 18 12.22 1.06 1.08
CA PHE A 18 11.79 1.04 2.49
C PHE A 18 10.75 -0.02 2.81
N LEU A 19 9.95 -0.49 1.84
CA LEU A 19 8.92 -1.45 2.14
C LEU A 19 9.41 -2.90 2.02
N HIS A 20 8.93 -3.72 2.94
CA HIS A 20 9.29 -5.13 3.03
C HIS A 20 8.03 -5.99 3.00
N ILE A 21 8.14 -7.14 2.37
CA ILE A 21 7.08 -8.15 2.31
C ILE A 21 7.55 -9.45 2.92
N ARG A 22 6.58 -10.25 3.38
CA ARG A 22 6.83 -11.62 3.79
C ARG A 22 6.61 -12.55 2.59
N THR A 23 7.61 -13.33 2.25
CA THR A 23 7.51 -14.38 1.20
C THR A 23 6.73 -15.58 1.71
N LYS A 24 6.41 -16.51 0.80
CA LYS A 24 5.79 -17.81 1.16
C LYS A 24 6.66 -18.61 2.13
N ASP A 25 7.96 -18.53 1.98
CA ASP A 25 8.97 -19.17 2.87
C ASP A 25 9.19 -18.42 4.18
N GLN A 26 8.26 -17.49 4.51
CA GLN A 26 8.29 -16.70 5.74
C GLN A 26 9.51 -15.76 5.90
N LYS A 27 10.25 -15.52 4.84
CA LYS A 27 11.35 -14.57 4.84
C LYS A 27 10.84 -13.14 4.61
N ILE A 28 11.48 -12.18 5.26
CA ILE A 28 11.20 -10.76 5.03
C ILE A 28 12.21 -10.27 4.00
N VAL A 29 11.70 -9.75 2.88
CA VAL A 29 12.49 -9.23 1.77
C VAL A 29 11.97 -7.86 1.34
N LYS A 30 12.81 -7.07 0.69
CA LYS A 30 12.37 -5.80 0.10
C LYS A 30 11.33 -6.04 -0.99
N LEU A 31 10.39 -5.12 -1.07
CA LEU A 31 9.36 -5.15 -2.11
C LEU A 31 9.92 -4.60 -3.43
N THR A 32 10.24 -5.49 -4.36
CA THR A 32 10.62 -5.15 -5.73
C THR A 32 9.47 -5.41 -6.67
N MET A 33 9.13 -4.43 -7.50
CA MET A 33 8.01 -4.58 -8.44
C MET A 33 8.37 -5.52 -9.59
N LYS A 34 7.51 -6.51 -9.83
CA LYS A 34 7.57 -7.39 -11.01
C LYS A 34 7.07 -6.66 -12.27
N PRO A 35 7.42 -7.11 -13.49
CA PRO A 35 7.04 -6.42 -14.72
C PRO A 35 5.55 -6.10 -14.85
N ALA A 36 4.66 -7.04 -14.47
CA ALA A 36 3.21 -6.79 -14.49
C ALA A 36 2.78 -5.72 -13.48
N GLN A 37 3.39 -5.70 -12.30
CA GLN A 37 3.15 -4.70 -11.26
C GLN A 37 3.66 -3.32 -11.69
N GLN A 38 4.81 -3.27 -12.37
CA GLN A 38 5.36 -2.05 -12.92
C GLN A 38 4.42 -1.45 -13.97
N ARG A 39 3.85 -2.26 -14.87
CA ARG A 39 2.86 -1.78 -15.84
C ARG A 39 1.64 -1.14 -15.16
N LEU A 40 1.13 -1.75 -14.09
CA LEU A 40 0.02 -1.17 -13.33
C LEU A 40 0.44 0.16 -12.68
N TYR A 41 1.62 0.20 -12.09
CA TYR A 41 2.17 1.42 -11.52
C TYR A 41 2.27 2.54 -12.55
N ASP A 42 2.81 2.26 -13.74
CA ASP A 42 2.97 3.24 -14.82
C ASP A 42 1.62 3.79 -15.32
N ILE A 43 0.59 2.93 -15.41
CA ILE A 43 -0.78 3.36 -15.74
C ILE A 43 -1.30 4.33 -14.67
N ILE A 44 -1.15 3.98 -13.39
CA ILE A 44 -1.60 4.83 -12.27
C ILE A 44 -0.90 6.18 -12.31
N GLN A 45 0.43 6.20 -12.51
CA GLN A 45 1.20 7.44 -12.55
C GLN A 45 0.83 8.31 -13.75
N ARG A 46 0.59 7.72 -14.92
CA ARG A 46 0.12 8.44 -16.09
C ARG A 46 -1.22 9.13 -15.89
N GLU A 47 -2.21 8.45 -15.31
CA GLU A 47 -3.51 9.05 -15.00
C GLU A 47 -3.38 10.16 -13.94
N ARG A 48 -2.56 9.95 -12.92
CA ARG A 48 -2.27 10.97 -11.91
C ARG A 48 -1.60 12.21 -12.51
N ALA A 49 -0.62 12.03 -13.40
CA ALA A 49 0.06 13.12 -14.09
C ALA A 49 -0.88 13.92 -15.01
N ALA A 50 -1.88 13.26 -15.59
CA ALA A 50 -2.93 13.90 -16.39
C ALA A 50 -4.00 14.63 -15.53
N GLY A 51 -3.88 14.62 -14.20
CA GLY A 51 -4.86 15.21 -13.27
C GLY A 51 -6.21 14.49 -13.24
N LYS A 52 -6.27 13.25 -13.75
CA LYS A 52 -7.50 12.47 -13.82
C LYS A 52 -7.69 11.58 -12.60
N PRO A 53 -8.92 11.30 -12.19
CA PRO A 53 -9.19 10.31 -11.16
C PRO A 53 -8.81 8.92 -11.67
N VAL A 54 -8.01 8.19 -10.90
CA VAL A 54 -7.57 6.84 -11.24
C VAL A 54 -8.70 5.84 -10.93
N ARG A 55 -9.28 5.26 -11.96
CA ARG A 55 -10.32 4.23 -11.87
C ARG A 55 -9.90 3.03 -12.69
N ILE A 56 -9.54 1.94 -12.03
CA ILE A 56 -8.98 0.75 -12.69
C ILE A 56 -9.72 -0.49 -12.23
N VAL A 57 -10.12 -1.29 -13.20
CA VAL A 57 -10.60 -2.67 -12.97
C VAL A 57 -9.49 -3.61 -13.41
N ILE A 58 -9.06 -4.49 -12.51
CA ILE A 58 -7.95 -5.41 -12.76
C ILE A 58 -8.48 -6.83 -12.85
N LEU A 59 -8.50 -7.37 -14.05
CA LEU A 59 -8.72 -8.80 -14.27
C LEU A 59 -7.34 -9.51 -14.30
N LYS A 60 -7.13 -10.41 -13.36
CA LYS A 60 -5.82 -11.03 -13.17
C LYS A 60 -5.92 -12.48 -12.70
N ALA A 61 -4.90 -13.27 -13.01
CA ALA A 61 -4.68 -14.56 -12.36
C ALA A 61 -4.31 -14.37 -10.86
N ARG A 62 -4.44 -15.44 -10.09
CA ARG A 62 -4.03 -15.44 -8.68
C ARG A 62 -2.52 -15.21 -8.53
N GLN A 63 -2.09 -14.68 -7.39
CA GLN A 63 -0.70 -14.57 -6.94
C GLN A 63 0.24 -13.67 -7.77
N LEU A 64 -0.27 -12.77 -8.59
CA LEU A 64 0.54 -11.76 -9.29
C LEU A 64 0.99 -10.61 -8.39
N GLY A 65 0.52 -10.56 -7.14
CA GLY A 65 0.94 -9.55 -6.15
C GLY A 65 0.44 -8.14 -6.42
N PHE A 66 -0.62 -7.97 -7.22
CA PHE A 66 -1.21 -6.64 -7.47
C PHE A 66 -1.74 -5.99 -6.20
N SER A 67 -2.41 -6.77 -5.32
CA SER A 67 -2.88 -6.26 -4.03
C SER A 67 -1.74 -5.72 -3.18
N THR A 68 -0.57 -6.35 -3.23
CA THR A 68 0.63 -5.90 -2.50
C THR A 68 1.10 -4.53 -2.98
N VAL A 69 1.14 -4.31 -4.30
CA VAL A 69 1.57 -3.01 -4.86
C VAL A 69 0.53 -1.92 -4.60
N ILE A 70 -0.76 -2.23 -4.73
CA ILE A 70 -1.83 -1.27 -4.41
C ILE A 70 -1.78 -0.88 -2.92
N GLU A 71 -1.61 -1.85 -2.04
CA GLU A 71 -1.45 -1.61 -0.59
C GLU A 71 -0.22 -0.74 -0.30
N ALA A 72 0.90 -1.01 -0.98
CA ALA A 72 2.12 -0.23 -0.85
C ALA A 72 1.95 1.22 -1.33
N LEU A 73 1.22 1.43 -2.44
CA LEU A 73 0.88 2.77 -2.94
C LEU A 73 -0.03 3.53 -1.96
N PHE A 74 -1.06 2.88 -1.42
CA PHE A 74 -1.94 3.49 -0.42
C PHE A 74 -1.18 3.82 0.87
N PHE A 75 -0.30 2.92 1.31
CA PHE A 75 0.55 3.17 2.46
C PHE A 75 1.46 4.39 2.21
N HIS A 76 2.14 4.46 1.06
CA HIS A 76 2.97 5.59 0.68
C HIS A 76 2.18 6.90 0.67
N ASP A 77 1.02 6.93 -0.02
CA ASP A 77 0.19 8.13 -0.09
C ASP A 77 -0.26 8.60 1.29
N THR A 78 -0.67 7.67 2.18
CA THR A 78 -1.11 7.99 3.54
C THR A 78 0.03 8.51 4.43
N VAL A 79 1.25 8.01 4.23
CA VAL A 79 2.41 8.40 5.05
C VAL A 79 3.05 9.69 4.57
N THR A 80 3.06 9.93 3.25
CA THR A 80 3.79 11.07 2.65
C THR A 80 2.92 12.27 2.34
N ARG A 81 1.60 12.12 2.32
CA ARG A 81 0.66 13.22 2.04
C ARG A 81 -0.20 13.52 3.26
N GLN A 82 -0.49 14.80 3.45
CA GLN A 82 -1.41 15.23 4.51
C GLN A 82 -2.87 15.06 4.07
N LEU A 83 -3.74 14.77 5.03
CA LEU A 83 -5.19 14.67 4.83
C LEU A 83 -5.61 13.60 3.80
N VAL A 84 -4.82 12.55 3.66
CA VAL A 84 -5.17 11.40 2.81
C VAL A 84 -5.65 10.25 3.71
N GLU A 85 -6.86 9.82 3.47
CA GLU A 85 -7.45 8.62 4.05
C GLU A 85 -7.61 7.55 2.99
N THR A 86 -7.29 6.31 3.32
CA THR A 86 -7.43 5.17 2.41
C THR A 86 -8.40 4.16 2.99
N LEU A 87 -9.32 3.67 2.16
CA LEU A 87 -10.26 2.63 2.51
C LEU A 87 -9.99 1.39 1.66
N ILE A 88 -9.86 0.25 2.30
CA ILE A 88 -9.69 -1.05 1.64
C ILE A 88 -10.85 -1.94 2.05
N ILE A 89 -11.59 -2.40 1.04
CA ILE A 89 -12.71 -3.32 1.21
C ILE A 89 -12.31 -4.67 0.61
N ALA A 90 -12.43 -5.73 1.38
CA ALA A 90 -12.19 -7.08 0.92
C ALA A 90 -13.46 -7.94 1.08
N HIS A 91 -13.54 -9.02 0.31
CA HIS A 91 -14.69 -9.92 0.28
C HIS A 91 -14.88 -10.77 1.55
N SER A 92 -13.89 -10.80 2.44
CA SER A 92 -13.95 -11.56 3.69
C SER A 92 -13.10 -10.91 4.79
N SER A 93 -13.40 -11.20 6.04
CA SER A 93 -12.65 -10.76 7.20
C SER A 93 -11.19 -11.27 7.19
N ASP A 94 -10.97 -12.50 6.71
CA ASP A 94 -9.62 -13.06 6.57
C ASP A 94 -8.79 -12.32 5.54
N ALA A 95 -9.39 -11.95 4.41
CA ALA A 95 -8.73 -11.15 3.39
C ALA A 95 -8.37 -9.76 3.92
N THR A 96 -9.28 -9.11 4.64
CA THR A 96 -9.04 -7.83 5.32
C THR A 96 -7.90 -7.95 6.34
N THR A 97 -7.91 -8.98 7.14
CA THR A 97 -6.86 -9.24 8.14
C THR A 97 -5.49 -9.43 7.49
N LYS A 98 -5.42 -10.13 6.35
CA LYS A 98 -4.16 -10.31 5.60
C LYS A 98 -3.62 -8.99 5.07
N LEU A 99 -4.48 -8.14 4.49
CA LEU A 99 -4.09 -6.81 4.01
C LEU A 99 -3.62 -5.91 5.16
N PHE A 100 -4.34 -5.92 6.27
CA PHE A 100 -3.95 -5.17 7.46
C PHE A 100 -2.60 -5.62 8.05
N ARG A 101 -2.33 -6.93 8.08
CA ARG A 101 -1.03 -7.47 8.51
C ARG A 101 0.11 -7.02 7.59
N MET A 102 -0.14 -6.93 6.30
CA MET A 102 0.83 -6.41 5.33
C MET A 102 1.14 -4.94 5.59
N ASN A 103 0.11 -4.12 5.79
CA ASN A 103 0.24 -2.70 6.11
C ASN A 103 1.01 -2.50 7.43
N LYS A 104 0.70 -3.33 8.44
CA LYS A 104 1.44 -3.33 9.71
C LYS A 104 2.92 -3.67 9.50
N LEU A 105 3.24 -4.64 8.66
CA LEU A 105 4.62 -5.00 8.34
C LEU A 105 5.36 -3.83 7.67
N PHE A 106 4.72 -3.13 6.72
CA PHE A 106 5.29 -1.93 6.11
C PHE A 106 5.67 -0.91 7.17
N PHE A 107 4.76 -0.63 8.11
CA PHE A 107 5.01 0.31 9.19
C PHE A 107 6.13 -0.14 10.13
N ASP A 108 6.12 -1.41 10.57
CA ASP A 108 7.07 -1.95 11.55
C ASP A 108 8.49 -2.03 10.99
N MET A 109 8.64 -2.18 9.66
CA MET A 109 9.94 -2.25 8.98
C MET A 109 10.51 -0.90 8.56
N LEU A 110 9.71 0.18 8.64
CA LEU A 110 10.23 1.51 8.33
C LEU A 110 11.31 1.94 9.33
N PRO A 111 12.34 2.67 8.86
CA PRO A 111 13.27 3.37 9.76
C PRO A 111 12.52 4.28 10.73
N LYS A 112 12.99 4.37 11.97
CA LYS A 112 12.33 5.19 13.01
C LYS A 112 12.11 6.64 12.59
N SER A 113 13.03 7.21 11.82
CA SER A 113 12.96 8.58 11.29
C SER A 113 11.85 8.81 10.25
N LEU A 114 11.38 7.74 9.60
CA LEU A 114 10.33 7.80 8.58
C LEU A 114 8.97 7.30 9.10
N ARG A 115 8.91 6.81 10.34
CA ARG A 115 7.65 6.34 10.90
C ARG A 115 6.73 7.51 11.25
N PRO A 116 5.52 7.56 10.69
CA PRO A 116 4.54 8.58 11.10
C PRO A 116 4.13 8.38 12.56
N MET A 117 3.77 9.48 13.22
CA MET A 117 3.25 9.42 14.58
C MET A 117 1.96 8.61 14.61
N ARG A 118 1.96 7.52 15.37
CA ARG A 118 0.80 6.65 15.51
C ARG A 118 -0.13 7.21 16.59
N LYS A 119 -1.30 7.71 16.20
CA LYS A 119 -2.36 7.98 17.19
C LYS A 119 -2.73 6.68 17.89
N ARG A 120 -2.85 6.74 19.24
CA ARG A 120 -3.16 5.61 20.13
C ARG A 120 -4.33 4.79 19.56
N LYS A 121 -4.17 3.45 19.49
CA LYS A 121 -5.15 2.49 19.01
C LYS A 121 -6.57 2.82 19.52
N ARG A 122 -7.44 3.38 18.68
CA ARG A 122 -8.87 3.12 18.84
C ARG A 122 -9.07 1.68 18.37
N ARG A 123 -9.56 0.81 19.25
CA ARG A 123 -10.05 -0.50 18.87
C ARG A 123 -11.04 -0.28 17.72
N ILE A 124 -10.67 -0.69 16.52
CA ILE A 124 -11.63 -0.86 15.44
C ILE A 124 -12.47 -2.05 15.90
N ARG A 125 -13.62 -1.76 16.47
CA ARG A 125 -14.70 -2.74 16.58
C ARG A 125 -15.07 -3.05 15.14
N ASP A 126 -15.15 -4.33 14.83
CA ASP A 126 -15.60 -4.84 13.55
C ASP A 126 -16.78 -4.03 13.03
N CYS A 127 -16.56 -3.21 12.02
CA CYS A 127 -17.64 -2.70 11.21
C CYS A 127 -18.09 -3.89 10.35
N ALA A 128 -18.90 -4.75 10.94
CA ALA A 128 -19.75 -5.63 10.17
C ALA A 128 -20.68 -4.74 9.35
N VAL A 129 -20.38 -4.60 8.07
CA VAL A 129 -21.34 -4.02 7.12
C VAL A 129 -22.47 -5.05 7.00
N PRO A 130 -23.69 -4.79 7.47
CA PRO A 130 -24.79 -5.70 7.22
C PRO A 130 -25.01 -5.73 5.70
N TYR A 131 -24.84 -6.89 5.10
CA TYR A 131 -25.28 -7.11 3.74
C TYR A 131 -26.81 -6.90 3.71
N ALA A 132 -27.27 -5.80 3.16
CA ALA A 132 -28.63 -5.67 2.72
C ALA A 132 -28.77 -6.53 1.45
N VAL A 133 -29.62 -7.55 1.52
CA VAL A 133 -30.07 -8.39 0.42
C VAL A 133 -30.94 -7.55 -0.52
#